data_32749cc088337739785b2509f502dba4
#
_entry.id   32749cc088337739785b2509f502dba4
#
_cell.length_a   1.000
_cell.length_b   1.000
_cell.length_c   1.000
_cell.angle_alpha   90.00
_cell.angle_beta   90.00
_cell.angle_gamma   90.00
#
_symmetry.space_group_name_H-M   'P 1'
#
loop_
_entity.id
_entity.type
_entity.pdbx_description
1 polymer ?
#
loop_
_entity_poly.entity_id
_entity_poly.type
_entity_poly.pdbx_seq_one_letter_code
_entity_poly.pdbx_strand_id
1 'polypeptide(L)'
;MILLALLRHADTAWSAQGRIQGRSDQPLSDAGRAALAGRALPAACRGMRVVTSPLARCVETAALLGAPDAPREPRIAEMSWGEWEGRRLAELRAELGEAMRENEARGLDFRPAGGESPREVLARVSQWLSLLGEPTLAITHRGVIRAVLAAATGWDMRGAPPAKLDWQAFHLFRLDPHGAPSIERLNLR
;
A
#
# COMPACT_ATOMS: atom_id res chain seq x y z
N MET A 1 -16.06 14.27 -8.42
CA MET A 1 -14.69 13.85 -8.06
C MET A 1 -14.66 13.47 -6.59
N ILE A 2 -14.09 12.30 -6.26
CA ILE A 2 -14.07 11.74 -4.91
C ILE A 2 -12.66 11.86 -4.35
N LEU A 3 -12.52 12.17 -3.05
CA LEU A 3 -11.22 12.23 -2.38
C LEU A 3 -10.90 10.86 -1.79
N LEU A 4 -9.73 10.31 -2.14
CA LEU A 4 -9.18 9.08 -1.61
C LEU A 4 -7.93 9.42 -0.77
N ALA A 5 -7.91 8.98 0.48
CA ALA A 5 -6.72 8.98 1.32
C ALA A 5 -6.17 7.57 1.45
N LEU A 6 -4.88 7.40 1.27
CA LEU A 6 -4.18 6.13 1.49
C LEU A 6 -3.19 6.27 2.64
N LEU A 7 -3.20 5.32 3.55
CA LEU A 7 -2.24 5.19 4.63
C LEU A 7 -1.67 3.77 4.66
N ARG A 8 -0.36 3.64 4.73
CA ARG A 8 0.27 2.35 5.00
C ARG A 8 0.05 1.96 6.46
N HIS A 9 -0.18 0.65 6.71
CA HIS A 9 -0.18 0.10 8.06
C HIS A 9 1.08 0.48 8.85
N ALA A 10 1.00 0.55 10.17
CA ALA A 10 2.15 0.78 11.03
C ALA A 10 3.13 -0.40 11.03
N ASP A 11 4.27 -0.24 11.70
CA ASP A 11 5.35 -1.21 11.58
C ASP A 11 5.06 -2.54 12.27
N THR A 12 5.54 -3.61 11.64
CA THR A 12 5.54 -4.98 12.12
C THR A 12 6.98 -5.40 12.45
N ALA A 13 7.17 -6.53 13.12
CA ALA A 13 8.52 -7.06 13.34
C ALA A 13 9.26 -7.31 12.01
N TRP A 14 8.56 -7.80 11.00
CA TRP A 14 9.16 -8.05 9.69
C TRP A 14 9.54 -6.76 8.94
N SER A 15 8.73 -5.69 9.02
CA SER A 15 9.10 -4.41 8.40
C SER A 15 10.35 -3.79 9.05
N ALA A 16 10.48 -3.89 10.37
CA ALA A 16 11.65 -3.44 11.09
C ALA A 16 12.92 -4.24 10.73
N GLN A 17 12.76 -5.52 10.40
CA GLN A 17 13.86 -6.41 9.97
C GLN A 17 14.17 -6.29 8.46
N GLY A 18 13.44 -5.49 7.70
CA GLY A 18 13.58 -5.37 6.25
C GLY A 18 13.14 -6.63 5.48
N ARG A 19 12.27 -7.47 6.09
CA ARG A 19 11.71 -8.66 5.44
C ARG A 19 10.49 -8.30 4.60
N ILE A 20 10.38 -8.96 3.47
CA ILE A 20 9.20 -8.90 2.57
C ILE A 20 8.04 -9.59 3.27
N GLN A 21 6.89 -8.90 3.37
CA GLN A 21 5.72 -9.44 4.05
C GLN A 21 4.71 -10.06 3.09
N GLY A 22 4.38 -9.36 2.00
CA GLY A 22 3.38 -9.81 1.04
C GLY A 22 2.04 -10.12 1.71
N ARG A 23 1.53 -11.33 1.46
CA ARG A 23 0.28 -11.87 2.02
C ARG A 23 0.49 -12.57 3.35
N SER A 24 1.73 -12.86 3.76
CA SER A 24 2.02 -13.39 5.09
C SER A 24 1.50 -12.43 6.15
N ASP A 25 0.63 -12.95 7.03
CA ASP A 25 -0.12 -12.12 7.95
C ASP A 25 0.67 -11.91 9.26
N GLN A 26 1.29 -10.74 9.37
CA GLN A 26 2.08 -10.33 10.52
C GLN A 26 1.32 -9.25 11.30
N PRO A 27 1.18 -9.37 12.63
CA PRO A 27 0.59 -8.32 13.46
C PRO A 27 1.52 -7.09 13.55
N LEU A 28 1.01 -6.00 14.06
CA LEU A 28 1.83 -4.84 14.40
C LEU A 28 2.86 -5.21 15.48
N SER A 29 4.03 -4.59 15.42
CA SER A 29 4.98 -4.61 16.53
C SER A 29 4.53 -3.66 17.65
N ASP A 30 5.08 -3.83 18.86
CA ASP A 30 4.78 -2.88 19.95
C ASP A 30 5.21 -1.46 19.61
N ALA A 31 6.33 -1.28 18.91
CA ALA A 31 6.76 0.00 18.40
C ALA A 31 5.76 0.57 17.36
N GLY A 32 5.22 -0.29 16.48
CA GLY A 32 4.19 0.10 15.51
C GLY A 32 2.89 0.54 16.19
N ARG A 33 2.45 -0.16 17.25
CA ARG A 33 1.30 0.24 18.06
C ARG A 33 1.54 1.56 18.78
N ALA A 34 2.71 1.71 19.41
CA ALA A 34 3.10 2.93 20.11
C ALA A 34 3.14 4.16 19.19
N ALA A 35 3.60 4.00 17.94
CA ALA A 35 3.64 5.09 16.96
C ALA A 35 2.24 5.59 16.54
N LEU A 36 1.19 4.81 16.78
CA LEU A 36 -0.21 5.19 16.49
C LEU A 36 -0.92 5.73 17.73
N ALA A 37 -0.38 5.54 18.92
CA ALA A 37 -1.01 5.99 20.16
C ALA A 37 -1.22 7.52 20.13
N GLY A 38 -2.47 7.96 20.26
CA GLY A 38 -2.84 9.38 20.23
C GLY A 38 -2.69 10.06 18.86
N ARG A 39 -2.40 9.33 17.80
CA ARG A 39 -2.28 9.91 16.45
C ARG A 39 -3.64 10.36 15.93
N ALA A 40 -3.80 11.66 15.73
CA ALA A 40 -4.98 12.24 15.12
C ALA A 40 -4.97 12.08 13.59
N LEU A 41 -6.16 11.95 13.00
CA LEU A 41 -6.31 12.05 11.55
C LEU A 41 -6.10 13.50 11.10
N PRO A 42 -5.37 13.74 9.99
CA PRO A 42 -5.31 15.05 9.37
C PRO A 42 -6.71 15.60 9.08
N ALA A 43 -6.86 16.92 9.12
CA ALA A 43 -8.16 17.56 8.90
C ALA A 43 -8.83 17.11 7.58
N ALA A 44 -8.03 16.94 6.52
CA ALA A 44 -8.51 16.47 5.22
C ALA A 44 -9.04 15.02 5.20
N CYS A 45 -8.71 14.21 6.22
CA CYS A 45 -9.15 12.81 6.34
C CYS A 45 -10.30 12.62 7.33
N ARG A 46 -10.68 13.67 8.08
CA ARG A 46 -11.76 13.58 9.07
C ARG A 46 -13.10 13.41 8.38
N GLY A 47 -13.94 12.51 8.91
CA GLY A 47 -15.26 12.22 8.36
C GLY A 47 -15.26 11.37 7.09
N MET A 48 -14.09 10.95 6.59
CA MET A 48 -14.03 9.98 5.49
C MET A 48 -14.50 8.61 5.98
N ARG A 49 -15.14 7.85 5.09
CA ARG A 49 -15.37 6.42 5.31
C ARG A 49 -14.04 5.70 5.41
N VAL A 50 -13.81 4.96 6.49
CA VAL A 50 -12.59 4.16 6.66
C VAL A 50 -12.82 2.77 6.11
N VAL A 51 -11.90 2.27 5.28
CA VAL A 51 -11.82 0.88 4.84
C VAL A 51 -10.42 0.34 5.11
N THR A 52 -10.27 -0.97 5.26
CA THR A 52 -8.98 -1.59 5.55
C THR A 52 -8.71 -2.82 4.68
N SER A 53 -7.44 -3.06 4.36
CA SER A 53 -7.00 -4.36 3.89
C SER A 53 -7.37 -5.44 4.90
N PRO A 54 -7.67 -6.68 4.48
CA PRO A 54 -8.02 -7.77 5.40
C PRO A 54 -6.85 -8.25 6.27
N LEU A 55 -5.60 -7.86 5.98
CA LEU A 55 -4.41 -8.32 6.71
C LEU A 55 -4.35 -7.68 8.10
N ALA A 56 -4.00 -8.48 9.13
CA ALA A 56 -4.05 -8.10 10.55
C ALA A 56 -3.39 -6.76 10.84
N ARG A 57 -2.21 -6.48 10.27
CA ARG A 57 -1.49 -5.21 10.44
C ARG A 57 -2.30 -3.98 10.00
N CYS A 58 -3.14 -4.10 8.98
CA CYS A 58 -4.01 -3.02 8.54
C CYS A 58 -5.26 -2.90 9.43
N VAL A 59 -5.86 -4.03 9.80
CA VAL A 59 -7.01 -4.07 10.71
C VAL A 59 -6.64 -3.46 12.07
N GLU A 60 -5.50 -3.84 12.64
CA GLU A 60 -4.99 -3.25 13.88
C GLU A 60 -4.71 -1.75 13.73
N THR A 61 -4.11 -1.34 12.59
CA THR A 61 -3.87 0.09 12.31
C THR A 61 -5.18 0.87 12.26
N ALA A 62 -6.21 0.35 11.58
CA ALA A 62 -7.53 0.99 11.51
C ALA A 62 -8.16 1.11 12.90
N ALA A 63 -8.13 0.05 13.72
CA ALA A 63 -8.67 0.04 15.07
C ALA A 63 -7.98 1.09 15.97
N LEU A 64 -6.65 1.19 15.91
CA LEU A 64 -5.88 2.18 16.69
C LEU A 64 -6.11 3.62 16.22
N LEU A 65 -6.56 3.82 14.98
CA LEU A 65 -6.98 5.14 14.46
C LEU A 65 -8.46 5.45 14.70
N GLY A 66 -9.15 4.63 15.50
CA GLY A 66 -10.56 4.86 15.89
C GLY A 66 -11.61 4.22 14.98
N ALA A 67 -11.21 3.29 14.10
CA ALA A 67 -12.11 2.59 13.18
C ALA A 67 -12.01 1.05 13.33
N PRO A 68 -12.37 0.47 14.51
CA PRO A 68 -12.23 -0.98 14.75
C PRO A 68 -13.13 -1.83 13.84
N ASP A 69 -14.26 -1.29 13.40
CA ASP A 69 -15.24 -1.97 12.55
C ASP A 69 -15.11 -1.61 11.07
N ALA A 70 -13.95 -1.05 10.66
CA ALA A 70 -13.69 -0.70 9.26
C ALA A 70 -13.89 -1.91 8.34
N PRO A 71 -14.74 -1.82 7.28
CA PRO A 71 -14.97 -2.91 6.36
C PRO A 71 -13.66 -3.32 5.66
N ARG A 72 -13.49 -4.63 5.51
CA ARG A 72 -12.30 -5.22 4.89
C ARG A 72 -12.49 -5.32 3.38
N GLU A 73 -11.54 -4.75 2.64
CA GLU A 73 -11.53 -4.74 1.18
C GLU A 73 -10.37 -5.61 0.65
N PRO A 74 -10.63 -6.80 0.12
CA PRO A 74 -9.57 -7.70 -0.34
C PRO A 74 -8.73 -7.14 -1.50
N ARG A 75 -9.30 -6.27 -2.34
CA ARG A 75 -8.60 -5.67 -3.49
C ARG A 75 -7.51 -4.68 -3.10
N ILE A 76 -7.46 -4.21 -1.85
CA ILE A 76 -6.36 -3.38 -1.33
C ILE A 76 -5.41 -4.14 -0.42
N ALA A 77 -5.43 -5.49 -0.43
CA ALA A 77 -4.41 -6.28 0.23
C ALA A 77 -3.05 -6.12 -0.44
N GLU A 78 -1.95 -6.40 0.27
CA GLU A 78 -0.60 -6.25 -0.28
C GLU A 78 -0.38 -7.13 -1.53
N MET A 79 0.57 -6.76 -2.37
CA MET A 79 1.08 -7.61 -3.44
C MET A 79 1.56 -8.93 -2.84
N SER A 80 1.14 -10.05 -3.43
CA SER A 80 1.73 -11.34 -3.08
C SER A 80 3.17 -11.39 -3.58
N TRP A 81 4.10 -11.69 -2.68
CA TRP A 81 5.50 -11.90 -3.01
C TRP A 81 5.86 -13.39 -3.15
N GLY A 82 4.86 -14.28 -3.04
CA GLY A 82 5.03 -15.72 -3.23
C GLY A 82 6.17 -16.29 -2.38
N GLU A 83 7.09 -17.00 -3.03
CA GLU A 83 8.22 -17.65 -2.36
C GLU A 83 9.24 -16.70 -1.73
N TRP A 84 9.14 -15.39 -1.99
CA TRP A 84 10.05 -14.38 -1.45
C TRP A 84 9.58 -13.80 -0.12
N GLU A 85 8.38 -14.17 0.35
CA GLU A 85 7.88 -13.71 1.64
C GLU A 85 8.75 -14.21 2.80
N GLY A 86 9.00 -13.33 3.77
CA GLY A 86 9.93 -13.57 4.89
C GLY A 86 11.41 -13.35 4.57
N ARG A 87 11.79 -13.27 3.30
CA ARG A 87 13.16 -13.01 2.86
C ARG A 87 13.47 -11.51 2.80
N ARG A 88 14.74 -11.16 2.74
CA ARG A 88 15.18 -9.78 2.51
C ARG A 88 15.47 -9.55 1.03
N LEU A 89 15.03 -8.40 0.51
CA LEU A 89 15.26 -8.08 -0.91
C LEU A 89 16.76 -8.01 -1.27
N ALA A 90 17.60 -7.56 -0.34
CA ALA A 90 19.06 -7.52 -0.55
C ALA A 90 19.65 -8.93 -0.71
N GLU A 91 19.18 -9.91 0.07
CA GLU A 91 19.60 -11.31 -0.03
C GLU A 91 19.17 -11.91 -1.38
N LEU A 92 17.93 -11.66 -1.79
CA LEU A 92 17.42 -12.10 -3.09
C LEU A 92 18.20 -11.50 -4.27
N ARG A 93 18.55 -10.21 -4.19
CA ARG A 93 19.37 -9.55 -5.20
C ARG A 93 20.77 -10.16 -5.31
N ALA A 94 21.37 -10.49 -4.18
CA ALA A 94 22.71 -11.14 -4.16
C ALA A 94 22.64 -12.57 -4.71
N GLU A 95 21.60 -13.33 -4.38
CA GLU A 95 21.41 -14.72 -4.80
C GLU A 95 21.06 -14.83 -6.30
N LEU A 96 20.08 -14.04 -6.75
CA LEU A 96 19.53 -14.14 -8.10
C LEU A 96 20.31 -13.33 -9.15
N GLY A 97 21.15 -12.39 -8.72
CA GLY A 97 22.07 -11.64 -9.57
C GLY A 97 21.41 -11.01 -10.79
N GLU A 98 21.81 -11.44 -12.00
CA GLU A 98 21.29 -10.90 -13.26
C GLU A 98 19.81 -11.16 -13.45
N ALA A 99 19.32 -12.35 -13.10
CA ALA A 99 17.90 -12.68 -13.22
C ALA A 99 17.01 -11.73 -12.40
N MET A 100 17.49 -11.26 -11.23
CA MET A 100 16.78 -10.25 -10.46
C MET A 100 16.76 -8.89 -11.16
N ARG A 101 17.91 -8.45 -11.73
CA ARG A 101 17.99 -7.19 -12.48
C ARG A 101 17.05 -7.18 -13.68
N GLU A 102 17.03 -8.27 -14.45
CA GLU A 102 16.11 -8.45 -15.58
C GLU A 102 14.64 -8.40 -15.13
N ASN A 103 14.31 -9.06 -14.04
CA ASN A 103 12.95 -9.04 -13.49
C ASN A 103 12.56 -7.64 -12.98
N GLU A 104 13.45 -6.95 -12.25
CA GLU A 104 13.21 -5.56 -11.79
C GLU A 104 13.07 -4.58 -12.97
N ALA A 105 13.79 -4.78 -14.07
CA ALA A 105 13.70 -3.97 -15.28
C ALA A 105 12.34 -4.10 -15.99
N ARG A 106 11.52 -5.09 -15.66
CA ARG A 106 10.17 -5.27 -16.22
C ARG A 106 9.14 -4.28 -15.66
N GLY A 107 9.47 -3.54 -14.61
CA GLY A 107 8.60 -2.51 -14.03
C GLY A 107 7.25 -3.06 -13.57
N LEU A 108 6.13 -2.65 -14.20
CA LEU A 108 4.80 -3.16 -13.86
C LEU A 108 4.66 -4.68 -14.02
N ASP A 109 5.50 -5.31 -14.83
CA ASP A 109 5.50 -6.76 -15.07
C ASP A 109 6.56 -7.51 -14.23
N PHE A 110 7.24 -6.83 -13.31
CA PHE A 110 8.04 -7.47 -12.27
C PHE A 110 7.20 -8.54 -11.56
N ARG A 111 7.75 -9.73 -11.33
CA ARG A 111 7.01 -10.81 -10.70
C ARG A 111 7.91 -11.68 -9.83
N PRO A 112 7.64 -11.76 -8.51
CA PRO A 112 8.24 -12.78 -7.66
C PRO A 112 7.75 -14.19 -8.06
N ALA A 113 8.57 -15.20 -7.81
CA ALA A 113 8.15 -16.59 -8.01
C ALA A 113 6.90 -16.92 -7.18
N GLY A 114 5.85 -17.40 -7.82
CA GLY A 114 4.56 -17.68 -7.18
C GLY A 114 3.79 -16.46 -6.69
N GLY A 115 4.22 -15.23 -7.04
CA GLY A 115 3.61 -13.99 -6.58
C GLY A 115 2.83 -13.22 -7.64
N GLU A 116 2.29 -12.06 -7.25
CA GLU A 116 1.63 -11.08 -8.13
C GLU A 116 2.65 -10.14 -8.79
N SER A 117 2.30 -9.63 -9.98
CA SER A 117 2.96 -8.45 -10.54
C SER A 117 2.32 -7.14 -10.05
N PRO A 118 3.04 -6.00 -10.07
CA PRO A 118 2.44 -4.68 -9.84
C PRO A 118 1.26 -4.38 -10.78
N ARG A 119 1.28 -4.88 -12.02
CA ARG A 119 0.16 -4.76 -12.97
C ARG A 119 -1.12 -5.44 -12.47
N GLU A 120 -1.00 -6.62 -11.89
CA GLU A 120 -2.16 -7.34 -11.31
C GLU A 120 -2.69 -6.61 -10.07
N VAL A 121 -1.80 -6.08 -9.24
CA VAL A 121 -2.19 -5.20 -8.12
C VAL A 121 -2.95 -3.99 -8.63
N LEU A 122 -2.41 -3.30 -9.65
CA LEU A 122 -3.05 -2.14 -10.27
C LEU A 122 -4.44 -2.50 -10.82
N ALA A 123 -4.57 -3.62 -11.50
CA ALA A 123 -5.85 -4.05 -12.08
C ALA A 123 -6.94 -4.24 -10.99
N ARG A 124 -6.64 -4.98 -9.90
CA ARG A 124 -7.62 -5.20 -8.82
C ARG A 124 -7.92 -3.94 -8.02
N VAL A 125 -6.93 -3.07 -7.82
CA VAL A 125 -7.11 -1.78 -7.15
C VAL A 125 -7.97 -0.86 -8.01
N SER A 126 -7.73 -0.75 -9.31
CA SER A 126 -8.54 0.08 -10.23
C SER A 126 -10.01 -0.35 -10.24
N GLN A 127 -10.31 -1.66 -10.20
CA GLN A 127 -11.68 -2.16 -10.05
C GLN A 127 -12.33 -1.67 -8.75
N TRP A 128 -11.58 -1.60 -7.65
CA TRP A 128 -12.12 -1.07 -6.40
C TRP A 128 -12.31 0.45 -6.47
N LEU A 129 -11.35 1.20 -7.03
CA LEU A 129 -11.43 2.65 -7.15
C LEU A 129 -12.66 3.09 -7.95
N SER A 130 -13.03 2.37 -9.02
CA SER A 130 -14.21 2.68 -9.84
C SER A 130 -15.55 2.49 -9.13
N LEU A 131 -15.57 1.81 -7.98
CA LEU A 131 -16.77 1.56 -7.17
C LEU A 131 -16.93 2.56 -6.02
N LEU A 132 -15.94 3.42 -5.79
CA LEU A 132 -16.01 4.40 -4.71
C LEU A 132 -17.02 5.50 -5.05
N GLY A 133 -18.01 5.69 -4.17
CA GLY A 133 -19.05 6.72 -4.28
C GLY A 133 -18.91 7.88 -3.29
N GLU A 134 -17.96 7.80 -2.34
CA GLU A 134 -17.80 8.76 -1.26
C GLU A 134 -16.32 8.92 -0.85
N PRO A 135 -15.95 10.03 -0.18
CA PRO A 135 -14.60 10.22 0.33
C PRO A 135 -14.18 9.07 1.25
N THR A 136 -13.03 8.44 0.93
CA THR A 136 -12.60 7.20 1.59
C THR A 136 -11.16 7.29 2.06
N LEU A 137 -10.90 6.86 3.31
CA LEU A 137 -9.57 6.59 3.86
C LEU A 137 -9.32 5.09 3.84
N ALA A 138 -8.34 4.64 3.09
CA ALA A 138 -7.95 3.24 3.01
C ALA A 138 -6.65 2.95 3.77
N ILE A 139 -6.71 2.05 4.73
CA ILE A 139 -5.53 1.51 5.42
C ILE A 139 -5.02 0.32 4.63
N THR A 140 -3.83 0.45 4.08
CA THR A 140 -3.32 -0.47 3.07
C THR A 140 -1.79 -0.65 3.14
N HIS A 141 -1.12 -0.89 2.03
CA HIS A 141 0.25 -1.35 1.92
C HIS A 141 1.05 -0.55 0.89
N ARG A 142 2.39 -0.71 0.92
CA ARG A 142 3.31 -0.05 -0.02
C ARG A 142 3.02 -0.38 -1.48
N GLY A 143 2.78 -1.66 -1.80
CA GLY A 143 2.51 -2.10 -3.16
C GLY A 143 1.27 -1.45 -3.73
N VAL A 144 0.19 -1.36 -2.93
CA VAL A 144 -1.06 -0.72 -3.32
C VAL A 144 -0.89 0.79 -3.51
N ILE A 145 -0.22 1.49 -2.57
CA ILE A 145 0.03 2.94 -2.69
C ILE A 145 0.87 3.24 -3.94
N ARG A 146 1.88 2.42 -4.23
CA ARG A 146 2.68 2.55 -5.47
C ARG A 146 1.87 2.30 -6.72
N ALA A 147 0.95 1.33 -6.70
CA ALA A 147 0.05 1.07 -7.83
C ALA A 147 -0.87 2.26 -8.11
N VAL A 148 -1.45 2.89 -7.07
CA VAL A 148 -2.27 4.10 -7.24
C VAL A 148 -1.42 5.28 -7.73
N LEU A 149 -0.19 5.44 -7.22
CA LEU A 149 0.73 6.46 -7.71
C LEU A 149 1.09 6.23 -9.19
N ALA A 150 1.33 4.99 -9.59
CA ALA A 150 1.60 4.63 -10.98
C ALA A 150 0.42 4.98 -11.89
N ALA A 151 -0.81 4.66 -11.49
CA ALA A 151 -2.02 5.06 -12.20
C ALA A 151 -2.17 6.57 -12.32
N ALA A 152 -1.87 7.31 -11.24
CA ALA A 152 -2.01 8.77 -11.19
C ALA A 152 -0.96 9.52 -12.02
N THR A 153 0.18 8.90 -12.34
CA THR A 153 1.32 9.58 -12.98
C THR A 153 1.75 8.97 -14.31
N GLY A 154 1.21 7.83 -14.69
CA GLY A 154 1.67 7.06 -15.84
C GLY A 154 3.03 6.37 -15.62
N TRP A 155 3.52 6.30 -14.36
CA TRP A 155 4.78 5.64 -14.06
C TRP A 155 4.69 4.13 -14.29
N ASP A 156 5.58 3.60 -15.10
CA ASP A 156 5.65 2.16 -15.43
C ASP A 156 6.40 1.30 -14.39
N MET A 157 6.75 1.90 -13.25
CA MET A 157 7.54 1.32 -12.14
C MET A 157 8.98 0.95 -12.50
N ARG A 158 9.49 1.41 -13.62
CA ARG A 158 10.92 1.36 -13.94
C ARG A 158 11.63 2.56 -13.32
N GLY A 159 12.83 2.32 -12.80
CA GLY A 159 13.62 3.37 -12.16
C GLY A 159 12.99 3.95 -10.90
N ALA A 160 13.35 5.19 -10.57
CA ALA A 160 12.87 5.88 -9.38
C ALA A 160 11.39 6.27 -9.51
N PRO A 161 10.62 6.22 -8.41
CA PRO A 161 9.25 6.71 -8.42
C PRO A 161 9.22 8.23 -8.67
N PRO A 162 8.13 8.75 -9.30
CA PRO A 162 8.01 10.17 -9.64
C PRO A 162 7.92 11.10 -8.42
N ALA A 163 7.68 10.53 -7.22
CA ALA A 163 7.68 11.25 -5.96
C ALA A 163 8.21 10.38 -4.82
N LYS A 164 8.94 10.99 -3.88
CA LYS A 164 9.37 10.32 -2.64
C LYS A 164 8.18 10.25 -1.69
N LEU A 165 7.79 9.03 -1.31
CA LEU A 165 6.70 8.78 -0.36
C LEU A 165 7.23 8.59 1.06
N ASP A 166 6.64 9.31 2.01
CA ASP A 166 6.80 9.05 3.43
C ASP A 166 5.78 7.97 3.85
N TRP A 167 6.26 6.79 4.18
CA TRP A 167 5.42 5.64 4.49
C TRP A 167 4.62 5.75 5.80
N GLN A 168 4.87 6.79 6.58
CA GLN A 168 4.10 7.10 7.79
C GLN A 168 3.07 8.21 7.55
N ALA A 169 3.06 8.82 6.36
CA ALA A 169 2.16 9.90 6.00
C ALA A 169 0.92 9.40 5.24
N PHE A 170 -0.10 10.24 5.19
CA PHE A 170 -1.27 10.04 4.33
C PHE A 170 -0.97 10.57 2.93
N HIS A 171 -1.50 9.90 1.91
CA HIS A 171 -1.39 10.31 0.52
C HIS A 171 -2.78 10.50 -0.05
N LEU A 172 -3.10 11.71 -0.51
CA LEU A 172 -4.40 12.09 -1.01
C LEU A 172 -4.40 12.11 -2.54
N PHE A 173 -5.44 11.49 -3.09
CA PHE A 173 -5.71 11.43 -4.52
C PHE A 173 -7.14 11.89 -4.79
N ARG A 174 -7.37 12.49 -5.96
CA ARG A 174 -8.72 12.73 -6.50
C ARG A 174 -9.04 11.65 -7.51
N LEU A 175 -10.21 11.08 -7.40
CA LEU A 175 -10.74 10.14 -8.37
C LEU A 175 -11.71 10.88 -9.29
N ASP A 176 -11.58 10.67 -10.58
CA ASP A 176 -12.57 11.10 -11.56
C ASP A 176 -13.83 10.21 -11.48
N PRO A 177 -14.89 10.48 -12.29
CA PRO A 177 -16.11 9.66 -12.30
C PRO A 177 -15.89 8.19 -12.69
N HIS A 178 -14.76 7.87 -13.32
CA HIS A 178 -14.39 6.50 -13.73
C HIS A 178 -13.44 5.82 -12.76
N GLY A 179 -13.06 6.52 -11.66
CA GLY A 179 -12.13 6.02 -10.63
C GLY A 179 -10.65 6.22 -10.98
N ALA A 180 -10.33 6.95 -12.05
CA ALA A 180 -8.93 7.24 -12.38
C ALA A 180 -8.35 8.25 -11.37
N PRO A 181 -7.20 7.92 -10.71
CA PRO A 181 -6.61 8.77 -9.70
C PRO A 181 -5.76 9.88 -10.31
N SER A 182 -5.75 11.03 -9.67
CA SER A 182 -4.76 12.09 -9.82
C SER A 182 -4.24 12.50 -8.45
N ILE A 183 -3.00 12.99 -8.38
CA ILE A 183 -2.40 13.39 -7.09
C ILE A 183 -3.08 14.67 -6.61
N GLU A 184 -3.62 14.65 -5.39
CA GLU A 184 -4.06 15.85 -4.69
C GLU A 184 -2.95 16.37 -3.76
N ARG A 185 -2.46 15.51 -2.87
CA ARG A 185 -1.39 15.84 -1.92
C ARG A 185 -0.70 14.59 -1.40
N LEU A 186 0.62 14.56 -1.51
CA LEU A 186 1.43 13.48 -0.93
C LEU A 186 2.03 13.92 0.41
N ASN A 187 2.37 12.93 1.26
CA ASN A 187 3.08 13.12 2.52
C ASN A 187 2.38 14.08 3.51
N LEU A 188 1.06 14.00 3.63
CA LEU A 188 0.27 14.76 4.59
C LEU A 188 0.41 14.15 6.00
N ARG A 189 0.75 14.96 6.98
CA ARG A 189 0.87 14.58 8.40
C ARG A 189 -0.19 15.27 9.25
#